data_f493761913450943de0bece6dd7a7c4e
#
_entry.id   f493761913450943de0bece6dd7a7c4e
#
_cell.length_a   1.000
_cell.length_b   1.000
_cell.length_c   1.000
_cell.angle_alpha   90.00
_cell.angle_beta   90.00
_cell.angle_gamma   90.00
#
_symmetry.space_group_name_H-M   'P 1'
#
loop_
_entity.id
_entity.type
_entity.pdbx_description
1 polymer ?
#
loop_
_entity_poly.entity_id
_entity_poly.type
_entity_poly.pdbx_seq_one_letter_code
_entity_poly.pdbx_strand_id
1 'polypeptide(L)'
;ICNMQFFLSNLFDISYLLMVIISNIFKGTAMIDYSPFWETLKKTNENWYTLTSKHHMSHSTLHRLKHNQDISMKTVNDLCRILHCQIQDICVYVPSDEDQPL
;
A
#
# COMPACT_ATOMS: atom_id res chain seq x y z
N ILE A 1 -21.35 26.29 -2.88
CA ILE A 1 -22.10 25.09 -2.46
C ILE A 1 -21.20 23.87 -2.51
N CYS A 2 -20.59 23.63 -3.65
CA CYS A 2 -19.60 22.56 -3.78
C CYS A 2 -18.45 22.75 -2.81
N ASN A 3 -18.12 24.00 -2.50
CA ASN A 3 -17.03 24.30 -1.58
C ASN A 3 -17.35 23.88 -0.13
N MET A 4 -18.59 23.96 0.27
CA MET A 4 -18.96 23.55 1.64
C MET A 4 -18.92 22.03 1.78
N GLN A 5 -19.44 21.32 0.79
CA GLN A 5 -19.36 19.85 0.81
C GLN A 5 -17.92 19.38 0.70
N PHE A 6 -17.16 20.04 -0.13
CA PHE A 6 -15.74 19.76 -0.26
C PHE A 6 -15.01 20.02 1.06
N PHE A 7 -15.35 21.10 1.73
CA PHE A 7 -14.75 21.46 3.01
C PHE A 7 -15.11 20.43 4.09
N LEU A 8 -16.37 19.98 4.12
CA LEU A 8 -16.80 18.95 5.07
C LEU A 8 -16.14 17.61 4.79
N SER A 9 -15.97 17.27 3.52
CA SER A 9 -15.20 16.09 3.14
C SER A 9 -13.75 16.20 3.59
N ASN A 10 -13.19 17.39 3.54
CA ASN A 10 -11.81 17.65 3.91
C ASN A 10 -11.52 17.42 5.40
N LEU A 11 -12.53 17.44 6.27
CA LEU A 11 -12.30 17.11 7.66
C LEU A 11 -11.84 15.67 7.85
N PHE A 12 -12.36 14.76 7.03
CA PHE A 12 -11.86 13.39 6.98
C PHE A 12 -10.59 13.29 6.13
N ASP A 13 -10.55 14.03 5.03
CA ASP A 13 -9.43 14.00 4.09
C ASP A 13 -8.16 14.61 4.68
N ILE A 14 -8.27 15.54 5.63
CA ILE A 14 -7.10 16.11 6.29
C ILE A 14 -6.33 15.05 7.06
N SER A 15 -7.02 14.17 7.79
CA SER A 15 -6.36 13.06 8.48
C SER A 15 -5.70 12.11 7.48
N TYR A 16 -6.40 11.82 6.39
CA TYR A 16 -5.87 10.98 5.32
C TYR A 16 -4.66 11.64 4.66
N LEU A 17 -4.77 12.93 4.34
CA LEU A 17 -3.67 13.70 3.75
C LEU A 17 -2.46 13.76 4.68
N LEU A 18 -2.68 13.93 5.98
CA LEU A 18 -1.60 13.90 6.96
C LEU A 18 -0.93 12.53 6.99
N MET A 19 -1.72 11.46 6.94
CA MET A 19 -1.15 10.11 6.85
C MET A 19 -0.35 9.91 5.57
N VAL A 20 -0.85 10.41 4.44
CA VAL A 20 -0.15 10.34 3.16
C VAL A 20 1.13 11.16 3.20
N ILE A 21 1.09 12.37 3.75
CA ILE A 21 2.26 13.23 3.87
C ILE A 21 3.30 12.59 4.78
N ILE A 22 2.89 12.06 5.92
CA ILE A 22 3.78 11.38 6.85
C ILE A 22 4.36 10.14 6.19
N SER A 23 3.54 9.36 5.49
CA SER A 23 3.99 8.22 4.70
C SER A 23 5.04 8.62 3.67
N ASN A 24 4.81 9.73 2.98
CA ASN A 24 5.75 10.22 1.96
C ASN A 24 7.04 10.69 2.59
N ILE A 25 6.99 11.31 3.76
CA ILE A 25 8.20 11.72 4.49
C ILE A 25 9.00 10.49 4.91
N PHE A 26 8.33 9.46 5.43
CA PHE A 26 8.96 8.22 5.85
C PHE A 26 9.23 7.26 4.71
N LYS A 27 8.66 7.50 3.53
CA LYS A 27 8.92 6.69 2.35
C LYS A 27 10.39 6.61 2.00
N GLY A 28 11.11 7.68 2.29
CA GLY A 28 12.55 7.71 2.11
C GLY A 28 12.95 7.43 0.67
N THR A 29 13.54 6.27 0.46
CA THR A 29 14.06 5.86 -0.83
C THR A 29 13.14 4.90 -1.59
N ALA A 30 12.05 4.44 -0.98
CA ALA A 30 11.18 3.46 -1.63
C ALA A 30 10.26 4.14 -2.62
N MET A 31 10.48 3.87 -3.90
CA MET A 31 9.67 4.39 -5.00
C MET A 31 8.55 3.42 -5.36
N ILE A 32 8.49 2.28 -4.71
CA ILE A 32 7.46 1.28 -4.95
C ILE A 32 6.29 1.53 -4.00
N ASP A 33 5.11 1.65 -4.56
CA ASP A 33 3.89 1.91 -3.81
C ASP A 33 3.01 0.67 -3.82
N TYR A 34 2.56 0.26 -2.65
CA TYR A 34 1.71 -0.93 -2.50
C TYR A 34 0.22 -0.58 -2.39
N SER A 35 -0.19 0.62 -2.79
CA SER A 35 -1.61 0.99 -2.80
C SER A 35 -2.47 0.01 -3.58
N PRO A 36 -2.06 -0.50 -4.75
CA PRO A 36 -2.87 -1.49 -5.47
C PRO A 36 -3.11 -2.77 -4.68
N PHE A 37 -2.15 -3.17 -3.85
CA PHE A 37 -2.31 -4.35 -3.00
C PHE A 37 -3.54 -4.22 -2.09
N TRP A 38 -3.70 -3.08 -1.44
CA TRP A 38 -4.82 -2.87 -0.52
C TRP A 38 -6.16 -2.89 -1.24
N GLU A 39 -6.21 -2.32 -2.46
CA GLU A 39 -7.40 -2.36 -3.29
C GLU A 39 -7.75 -3.80 -3.71
N THR A 40 -6.75 -4.55 -4.14
CA THR A 40 -6.91 -5.94 -4.53
C THR A 40 -7.36 -6.79 -3.34
N LEU A 41 -6.80 -6.52 -2.17
CA LEU A 41 -7.17 -7.22 -0.94
C LEU A 41 -8.65 -7.06 -0.63
N LYS A 42 -9.18 -5.85 -0.79
CA LYS A 42 -10.60 -5.58 -0.58
C LYS A 42 -11.46 -6.35 -1.58
N LYS A 43 -11.03 -6.42 -2.83
CA LYS A 43 -11.79 -7.09 -3.90
C LYS A 43 -11.84 -8.60 -3.73
N THR A 44 -10.86 -9.19 -3.08
CA THR A 44 -10.74 -10.64 -2.98
C THR A 44 -11.31 -11.21 -1.69
N ASN A 45 -11.93 -10.40 -0.85
CA ASN A 45 -12.46 -10.80 0.45
C ASN A 45 -11.39 -11.35 1.40
N GLU A 46 -10.14 -11.06 1.12
CA GLU A 46 -9.06 -11.36 2.03
C GLU A 46 -8.80 -10.17 2.95
N ASN A 47 -8.22 -10.41 4.09
CA ASN A 47 -7.86 -9.35 5.02
C ASN A 47 -6.58 -9.72 5.76
N TRP A 48 -6.15 -8.82 6.63
CA TRP A 48 -4.93 -9.04 7.41
C TRP A 48 -4.97 -10.36 8.17
N TYR A 49 -6.10 -10.64 8.78
CA TYR A 49 -6.27 -11.85 9.58
C TYR A 49 -6.16 -13.11 8.72
N THR A 50 -6.84 -13.15 7.57
CA THR A 50 -6.76 -14.32 6.69
C THR A 50 -5.38 -14.52 6.11
N LEU A 51 -4.67 -13.44 5.80
CA LEU A 51 -3.31 -13.54 5.30
C LEU A 51 -2.37 -14.16 6.35
N THR A 52 -2.53 -13.79 7.61
CA THR A 52 -1.67 -14.32 8.66
C THR A 52 -2.09 -15.73 9.10
N SER A 53 -3.37 -15.98 9.27
CA SER A 53 -3.85 -17.24 9.82
C SER A 53 -4.02 -18.34 8.79
N LYS A 54 -4.58 -18.00 7.62
CA LYS A 54 -4.87 -18.98 6.58
C LYS A 54 -3.67 -19.21 5.67
N HIS A 55 -2.96 -18.16 5.34
CA HIS A 55 -1.85 -18.21 4.38
C HIS A 55 -0.48 -18.12 5.03
N HIS A 56 -0.45 -18.06 6.36
CA HIS A 56 0.79 -18.08 7.16
C HIS A 56 1.78 -16.97 6.81
N MET A 57 1.27 -15.83 6.36
CA MET A 57 2.11 -14.68 6.07
C MET A 57 2.59 -14.03 7.37
N SER A 58 3.85 -13.62 7.41
CA SER A 58 4.40 -13.04 8.62
C SER A 58 3.87 -11.62 8.85
N HIS A 59 3.73 -11.26 10.12
CA HIS A 59 3.33 -9.90 10.50
C HIS A 59 4.36 -8.87 10.03
N SER A 60 5.63 -9.24 10.01
CA SER A 60 6.70 -8.38 9.56
C SER A 60 6.55 -8.04 8.07
N THR A 61 6.14 -8.99 7.24
CA THR A 61 5.86 -8.76 5.83
C THR A 61 4.70 -7.80 5.64
N LEU A 62 3.62 -7.99 6.37
CA LEU A 62 2.46 -7.11 6.28
C LEU A 62 2.78 -5.71 6.77
N HIS A 63 3.62 -5.61 7.79
CA HIS A 63 4.10 -4.32 8.29
C HIS A 63 4.89 -3.58 7.22
N ARG A 64 5.75 -4.27 6.49
CA ARG A 64 6.50 -3.69 5.38
C ARG A 64 5.58 -3.20 4.27
N LEU A 65 4.56 -3.98 3.93
CA LEU A 65 3.56 -3.57 2.94
C LEU A 65 2.83 -2.30 3.39
N LYS A 66 2.50 -2.22 4.66
CA LYS A 66 1.80 -1.07 5.22
C LYS A 66 2.66 0.19 5.17
N HIS A 67 3.96 0.05 5.33
CA HIS A 67 4.89 1.19 5.38
C HIS A 67 5.68 1.37 4.08
N ASN A 68 5.26 0.74 3.00
CA ASN A 68 5.91 0.81 1.68
C ASN A 68 7.41 0.45 1.76
N GLN A 69 7.73 -0.52 2.59
CA GLN A 69 9.10 -1.04 2.70
C GLN A 69 9.31 -2.19 1.73
N ASP A 70 10.56 -2.49 1.45
CA ASP A 70 10.92 -3.52 0.48
C ASP A 70 10.46 -4.90 0.94
N ILE A 71 9.94 -5.66 -0.02
CA ILE A 71 9.63 -7.08 0.18
C ILE A 71 10.33 -7.88 -0.92
N SER A 72 10.53 -9.16 -0.66
CA SER A 72 11.19 -10.01 -1.65
C SER A 72 10.25 -10.35 -2.81
N MET A 73 10.82 -10.66 -3.96
CA MET A 73 10.03 -11.11 -5.10
C MET A 73 9.31 -12.42 -4.81
N LYS A 74 9.85 -13.25 -3.93
CA LYS A 74 9.16 -14.45 -3.47
C LYS A 74 7.85 -14.08 -2.77
N THR A 75 7.88 -13.05 -1.92
CA THR A 75 6.68 -12.56 -1.25
C THR A 75 5.67 -12.03 -2.27
N VAL A 76 6.12 -11.29 -3.26
CA VAL A 76 5.25 -10.80 -4.35
C VAL A 76 4.61 -11.98 -5.08
N ASN A 77 5.39 -13.01 -5.38
CA ASN A 77 4.89 -14.22 -6.01
C ASN A 77 3.81 -14.90 -5.16
N ASP A 78 4.04 -14.99 -3.86
CA ASP A 78 3.06 -15.59 -2.94
C ASP A 78 1.77 -14.79 -2.88
N LEU A 79 1.88 -13.47 -2.86
CA LEU A 79 0.71 -12.59 -2.87
C LEU A 79 -0.09 -12.73 -4.17
N CYS A 80 0.57 -12.78 -5.31
CA CYS A 80 -0.09 -12.99 -6.59
C CYS A 80 -0.84 -14.31 -6.63
N ARG A 81 -0.24 -15.35 -6.08
CA ARG A 81 -0.86 -16.67 -6.01
C ARG A 81 -2.08 -16.68 -5.07
N ILE A 82 -1.95 -16.07 -3.89
CA ILE A 82 -3.01 -16.03 -2.88
C ILE A 82 -4.19 -15.20 -3.39
N LEU A 83 -3.92 -14.06 -3.98
CA LEU A 83 -4.96 -13.11 -4.40
C LEU A 83 -5.39 -13.33 -5.85
N HIS A 84 -4.77 -14.26 -6.58
CA HIS A 84 -5.07 -14.54 -7.98
C HIS A 84 -5.01 -13.28 -8.84
N CYS A 85 -3.93 -12.52 -8.69
CA CYS A 85 -3.77 -11.24 -9.37
C CYS A 85 -2.40 -11.15 -10.03
N GLN A 86 -2.17 -10.07 -10.74
CA GLN A 86 -0.91 -9.78 -11.40
C GLN A 86 -0.04 -8.89 -10.53
N ILE A 87 1.23 -8.75 -10.89
CA ILE A 87 2.18 -7.96 -10.12
C ILE A 87 1.77 -6.50 -10.04
N GLN A 88 1.15 -5.95 -11.09
CA GLN A 88 0.69 -4.57 -11.10
C GLN A 88 -0.49 -4.35 -10.16
N ASP A 89 -1.14 -5.42 -9.72
CA ASP A 89 -2.21 -5.35 -8.72
C ASP A 89 -1.67 -5.38 -7.29
N ILE A 90 -0.36 -5.55 -7.13
CA ILE A 90 0.32 -5.57 -5.84
C ILE A 90 1.07 -4.26 -5.63
N CYS A 91 1.87 -3.84 -6.60
CA CYS A 91 2.72 -2.67 -6.47
C CYS A 91 2.91 -1.97 -7.80
N VAL A 92 3.23 -0.68 -7.72
CA VAL A 92 3.55 0.14 -8.88
C VAL A 92 4.79 0.96 -8.57
N TYR A 93 5.51 1.33 -9.62
CA TYR A 93 6.63 2.25 -9.50
C TYR A 93 6.12 3.68 -9.61
N VAL A 94 6.48 4.50 -8.63
CA VAL A 94 6.13 5.92 -8.63
C VAL A 94 7.43 6.70 -8.71
N PRO A 95 7.70 7.36 -9.85
CA PRO A 95 8.92 8.16 -9.98
C PRO A 95 8.88 9.35 -9.04
N SER A 96 10.03 9.68 -8.47
CA SER A 96 10.16 10.80 -7.56
C SER A 96 11.49 11.50 -7.82
N ASP A 97 11.48 12.83 -7.64
CA ASP A 97 12.70 13.64 -7.76
C ASP A 97 13.72 13.32 -6.66
N GLU A 98 13.27 12.66 -5.61
CA GLU A 98 14.14 12.26 -4.51
C GLU A 98 14.83 10.91 -4.75
N ASP A 99 14.53 10.26 -5.87
CA ASP A 99 15.16 9.00 -6.22
C ASP A 99 16.67 9.19 -6.38
N GLN A 100 17.42 8.22 -5.89
CA GLN A 100 18.87 8.31 -5.94
C GLN A 100 19.36 8.04 -7.36
N PRO A 101 20.26 8.87 -7.90
CA PRO A 101 20.86 8.58 -9.19
C PRO A 101 21.74 7.33 -9.06
N LEU A 102 21.57 6.44 -9.95
CA LEU A 102 22.38 5.23 -10.03
C LEU A 102 23.66 5.46 -10.80
#